data_2df573bed3e7530686fdd1622dd35902
#
_entry.id   2df573bed3e7530686fdd1622dd35902
#
_cell.length_a   1.000
_cell.length_b   1.000
_cell.length_c   1.000
_cell.angle_alpha   90.00
_cell.angle_beta   90.00
_cell.angle_gamma   90.00
#
_symmetry.space_group_name_H-M   'P 1'
#
loop_
_entity.id
_entity.type
_entity.pdbx_description
1 polymer ?
#
loop_
_entity_poly.entity_id
_entity_poly.type
_entity_poly.pdbx_seq_one_letter_code
_entity_poly.pdbx_strand_id
1 'polypeptide(L)'
;VLFPLPWQNEKHPTDPRGRTNGEVMREILLWRSKFVLPPTTLGPLLQMSACLTHHVSSKDLKRINDLVPKIAIITGDWDQIVNPSHSKHMHKMMPDALYEVWKDAGHAIHIQFPFTFNKFLRQWIGLPPVHD
;
A
#
# COMPACT_ATOMS: atom_id res chain seq x y z
N VAL A 1 -11.47 -5.15 -1.27
CA VAL A 1 -11.48 -4.47 0.05
C VAL A 1 -10.08 -3.97 0.35
N LEU A 2 -9.92 -2.66 0.66
CA LEU A 2 -8.60 -2.04 0.91
C LEU A 2 -8.00 -2.45 2.26
N PHE A 3 -8.86 -2.76 3.24
CA PHE A 3 -8.44 -3.02 4.63
C PHE A 3 -9.09 -4.30 5.16
N PRO A 4 -8.41 -5.08 6.02
CA PRO A 4 -8.98 -6.25 6.69
C PRO A 4 -10.21 -5.87 7.54
N LEU A 5 -11.23 -6.73 7.55
CA LEU A 5 -12.44 -6.50 8.36
C LEU A 5 -12.14 -6.37 9.86
N PRO A 6 -11.27 -7.18 10.48
CA PRO A 6 -10.90 -6.99 11.88
C PRO A 6 -10.41 -5.59 12.16
N TRP A 7 -9.45 -5.08 11.37
CA TRP A 7 -8.93 -3.72 11.53
C TRP A 7 -10.02 -2.64 11.36
N GLN A 8 -10.96 -2.81 10.42
CA GLN A 8 -12.05 -1.85 10.23
C GLN A 8 -12.94 -1.73 11.47
N ASN A 9 -13.10 -2.80 12.23
CA ASN A 9 -13.94 -2.86 13.44
C ASN A 9 -13.21 -2.41 14.71
N GLU A 10 -11.90 -2.25 14.68
CA GLU A 10 -11.12 -1.72 15.79
C GLU A 10 -11.39 -0.23 16.00
N LYS A 11 -11.32 0.24 17.26
CA LYS A 11 -11.41 1.67 17.56
C LYS A 11 -10.23 2.41 16.97
N HIS A 12 -10.50 3.53 16.34
CA HIS A 12 -9.46 4.39 15.81
C HIS A 12 -8.68 5.05 16.96
N PRO A 13 -7.34 4.92 17.01
CA PRO A 13 -6.54 5.26 18.18
C PRO A 13 -6.59 6.72 18.59
N THR A 14 -6.84 7.63 17.66
CA THR A 14 -6.83 9.07 17.88
C THR A 14 -8.17 9.76 17.64
N ASP A 15 -9.24 8.99 17.35
CA ASP A 15 -10.56 9.62 17.15
C ASP A 15 -11.24 9.93 18.49
N PRO A 16 -11.49 11.22 18.82
CA PRO A 16 -12.10 11.60 20.10
C PRO A 16 -13.55 11.15 20.24
N ARG A 17 -14.21 10.78 19.15
CA ARG A 17 -15.59 10.27 19.12
C ARG A 17 -15.67 8.76 19.38
N GLY A 18 -14.51 8.07 19.51
CA GLY A 18 -14.44 6.64 19.76
C GLY A 18 -14.94 5.76 18.62
N ARG A 19 -14.93 6.27 17.39
CA ARG A 19 -15.37 5.54 16.18
C ARG A 19 -14.36 4.48 15.78
N THR A 20 -14.82 3.55 14.97
CA THR A 20 -13.95 2.52 14.40
C THR A 20 -13.09 3.09 13.25
N ASN A 21 -12.01 2.38 12.91
CA ASN A 21 -11.17 2.71 11.76
C ASN A 21 -11.99 2.78 10.47
N GLY A 22 -12.93 1.86 10.27
CA GLY A 22 -13.82 1.83 9.11
C GLY A 22 -14.72 3.07 9.01
N GLU A 23 -15.29 3.53 10.14
CA GLU A 23 -16.13 4.73 10.18
C GLU A 23 -15.32 5.99 9.86
N VAL A 24 -14.12 6.11 10.42
CA VAL A 24 -13.22 7.24 10.13
C VAL A 24 -12.81 7.25 8.67
N MET A 25 -12.41 6.10 8.11
CA MET A 25 -12.04 5.99 6.69
C MET A 25 -13.21 6.32 5.77
N ARG A 26 -14.42 5.88 6.09
CA ARG A 26 -15.62 6.21 5.33
C ARG A 26 -15.89 7.72 5.31
N GLU A 27 -15.76 8.39 6.44
CA GLU A 27 -15.93 9.84 6.50
C GLU A 27 -14.88 10.57 5.65
N ILE A 28 -13.61 10.16 5.73
CA ILE A 28 -12.53 10.73 4.92
C ILE A 28 -12.81 10.55 3.42
N LEU A 29 -13.24 9.37 2.99
CA LEU A 29 -13.57 9.09 1.59
C LEU A 29 -14.77 9.91 1.12
N LEU A 30 -15.81 10.04 1.94
CA LEU A 30 -16.98 10.86 1.63
C LEU A 30 -16.62 12.36 1.58
N TRP A 31 -15.73 12.82 2.46
CA TRP A 31 -15.22 14.19 2.41
C TRP A 31 -14.43 14.44 1.12
N ARG A 32 -13.49 13.55 0.79
CA ARG A 32 -12.69 13.66 -0.44
C ARG A 32 -13.55 13.64 -1.71
N SER A 33 -14.61 12.84 -1.75
CA SER A 33 -15.49 12.75 -2.92
C SER A 33 -16.16 14.08 -3.31
N LYS A 34 -16.25 15.03 -2.37
CA LYS A 34 -16.79 16.38 -2.64
C LYS A 34 -15.85 17.24 -3.50
N PHE A 35 -14.56 16.89 -3.55
CA PHE A 35 -13.52 17.65 -4.26
C PHE A 35 -13.01 16.93 -5.50
N VAL A 36 -13.43 15.70 -5.71
CA VAL A 36 -13.02 14.89 -6.87
C VAL A 36 -14.17 14.90 -7.88
N LEU A 37 -13.85 15.25 -9.12
CA LEU A 37 -14.84 15.12 -10.20
C LEU A 37 -15.29 13.65 -10.31
N PRO A 38 -16.58 13.42 -10.54
CA PRO A 38 -17.07 12.06 -10.72
C PRO A 38 -16.32 11.40 -11.87
N PRO A 39 -15.93 10.11 -11.72
CA PRO A 39 -15.21 9.41 -12.75
C PRO A 39 -16.06 9.36 -14.02
N THR A 40 -15.46 9.70 -15.15
CA THR A 40 -16.09 9.44 -16.45
C THR A 40 -16.18 7.94 -16.70
N THR A 41 -17.12 7.48 -17.49
CA THR A 41 -17.23 6.06 -17.85
C THR A 41 -15.96 5.51 -18.52
N LEU A 42 -15.24 6.36 -19.23
CA LEU A 42 -14.01 6.01 -19.94
C LEU A 42 -12.82 5.83 -18.98
N GLY A 43 -12.73 6.61 -17.89
CA GLY A 43 -11.60 6.58 -16.95
C GLY A 43 -11.37 5.20 -16.34
N PRO A 44 -12.35 4.55 -15.70
CA PRO A 44 -12.21 3.19 -15.18
C PRO A 44 -11.87 2.14 -16.24
N LEU A 45 -12.40 2.25 -17.46
CA LEU A 45 -12.09 1.34 -18.56
C LEU A 45 -10.62 1.46 -19.01
N LEU A 46 -10.11 2.68 -19.15
CA LEU A 46 -8.72 2.93 -19.48
C LEU A 46 -7.78 2.45 -18.36
N GLN A 47 -8.14 2.67 -17.10
CA GLN A 47 -7.36 2.19 -15.97
C GLN A 47 -7.34 0.66 -15.90
N MET A 48 -8.47 0.00 -16.12
CA MET A 48 -8.55 -1.45 -16.20
C MET A 48 -7.72 -2.00 -17.36
N SER A 49 -7.79 -1.37 -18.55
CA SER A 49 -6.95 -1.73 -19.69
C SER A 49 -5.46 -1.60 -19.35
N ALA A 50 -5.05 -0.52 -18.71
CA ALA A 50 -3.67 -0.33 -18.27
C ALA A 50 -3.23 -1.42 -17.28
N CYS A 51 -4.07 -1.78 -16.30
CA CYS A 51 -3.77 -2.88 -15.37
C CYS A 51 -3.62 -4.24 -16.07
N LEU A 52 -4.46 -4.51 -17.07
CA LEU A 52 -4.44 -5.79 -17.81
C LEU A 52 -3.28 -5.89 -18.81
N THR A 53 -2.84 -4.76 -19.35
CA THR A 53 -1.76 -4.72 -20.36
C THR A 53 -0.38 -4.43 -19.75
N HIS A 54 -0.34 -3.92 -18.51
CA HIS A 54 0.92 -3.66 -17.83
C HIS A 54 1.65 -4.96 -17.55
N HIS A 55 2.86 -5.09 -18.08
CA HIS A 55 3.71 -6.24 -17.85
C HIS A 55 5.17 -5.80 -17.68
N VAL A 56 5.78 -6.25 -16.59
CA VAL A 56 7.23 -6.11 -16.36
C VAL A 56 7.84 -7.51 -16.43
N SER A 57 8.74 -7.73 -17.37
CA SER A 57 9.34 -9.05 -17.52
C SER A 57 10.32 -9.36 -16.39
N SER A 58 10.56 -10.66 -16.12
CA SER A 58 11.57 -11.09 -15.16
C SER A 58 12.97 -10.56 -15.52
N LYS A 59 13.26 -10.34 -16.80
CA LYS A 59 14.51 -9.73 -17.26
C LYS A 59 14.61 -8.26 -16.82
N ASP A 60 13.51 -7.51 -16.93
CA ASP A 60 13.48 -6.11 -16.53
C ASP A 60 13.57 -5.97 -15.02
N LEU A 61 12.91 -6.84 -14.25
CA LEU A 61 13.04 -6.88 -12.78
C LEU A 61 14.49 -7.13 -12.36
N LYS A 62 15.18 -8.09 -12.97
CA LYS A 62 16.62 -8.33 -12.72
C LYS A 62 17.47 -7.11 -13.05
N ARG A 63 17.20 -6.46 -14.20
CA ARG A 63 17.90 -5.25 -14.58
C ARG A 63 17.67 -4.10 -13.58
N ILE A 64 16.45 -3.98 -13.03
CA ILE A 64 16.15 -3.02 -11.97
C ILE A 64 16.99 -3.33 -10.72
N ASN A 65 17.07 -4.62 -10.32
CA ASN A 65 17.88 -5.06 -9.20
C ASN A 65 19.35 -4.66 -9.36
N ASP A 66 19.90 -4.82 -10.56
CA ASP A 66 21.31 -4.53 -10.86
C ASP A 66 21.62 -3.01 -10.91
N LEU A 67 20.64 -2.19 -11.24
CA LEU A 67 20.84 -0.75 -11.49
C LEU A 67 20.39 0.15 -10.35
N VAL A 68 19.45 -0.32 -9.52
CA VAL A 68 18.86 0.51 -8.46
C VAL A 68 19.48 0.12 -7.12
N PRO A 69 20.22 1.02 -6.47
CA PRO A 69 21.03 0.68 -5.27
C PRO A 69 20.19 0.40 -4.03
N LYS A 70 18.94 0.83 -3.99
CA LYS A 70 18.03 0.57 -2.86
C LYS A 70 16.62 0.29 -3.36
N ILE A 71 16.13 -0.90 -3.09
CA ILE A 71 14.77 -1.33 -3.43
C ILE A 71 14.12 -1.91 -2.17
N ALA A 72 12.90 -1.49 -1.87
CA ALA A 72 12.07 -2.13 -0.85
C ALA A 72 10.76 -2.59 -1.47
N ILE A 73 10.40 -3.83 -1.23
CA ILE A 73 9.14 -4.45 -1.62
C ILE A 73 8.35 -4.67 -0.35
N ILE A 74 7.23 -3.97 -0.19
CA ILE A 74 6.37 -4.05 0.99
C ILE A 74 5.01 -4.55 0.56
N THR A 75 4.49 -5.54 1.25
CA THR A 75 3.16 -6.11 0.98
C THR A 75 2.43 -6.45 2.26
N GLY A 76 1.11 -6.34 2.25
CA GLY A 76 0.26 -6.87 3.31
C GLY A 76 -0.07 -8.34 3.05
N ASP A 77 -0.09 -9.18 4.08
CA ASP A 77 -0.45 -10.59 3.96
C ASP A 77 -1.94 -10.80 3.64
N TRP A 78 -2.74 -9.77 3.87
CA TRP A 78 -4.18 -9.74 3.59
C TRP A 78 -4.57 -8.82 2.42
N ASP A 79 -3.64 -8.50 1.52
CA ASP A 79 -3.94 -7.68 0.33
C ASP A 79 -4.86 -8.44 -0.63
N GLN A 80 -6.12 -7.95 -0.74
CA GLN A 80 -7.15 -8.52 -1.59
C GLN A 80 -7.23 -7.83 -2.98
N ILE A 81 -6.41 -6.83 -3.23
CA ILE A 81 -6.37 -6.12 -4.52
C ILE A 81 -5.20 -6.59 -5.35
N VAL A 82 -4.02 -6.65 -4.75
CA VAL A 82 -2.81 -7.18 -5.38
C VAL A 82 -2.34 -8.39 -4.59
N ASN A 83 -2.46 -9.57 -5.19
CA ASN A 83 -2.10 -10.81 -4.50
C ASN A 83 -0.62 -10.76 -4.03
N PRO A 84 -0.34 -11.05 -2.75
CA PRO A 84 1.01 -11.03 -2.20
C PRO A 84 2.02 -11.92 -2.93
N SER A 85 1.54 -12.92 -3.70
CA SER A 85 2.39 -13.75 -4.55
C SER A 85 3.15 -12.95 -5.62
N HIS A 86 2.60 -11.81 -6.08
CA HIS A 86 3.29 -10.92 -7.02
C HIS A 86 4.51 -10.27 -6.37
N SER A 87 4.37 -9.79 -5.14
CA SER A 87 5.49 -9.23 -4.36
C SER A 87 6.57 -10.27 -4.08
N LYS A 88 6.16 -11.51 -3.76
CA LYS A 88 7.09 -12.64 -3.61
C LYS A 88 7.81 -12.96 -4.91
N HIS A 89 7.12 -12.92 -6.06
CA HIS A 89 7.75 -13.09 -7.37
C HIS A 89 8.74 -11.98 -7.67
N MET A 90 8.37 -10.72 -7.40
CA MET A 90 9.27 -9.57 -7.57
C MET A 90 10.55 -9.75 -6.74
N HIS A 91 10.43 -10.11 -5.46
CA HIS A 91 11.61 -10.36 -4.62
C HIS A 91 12.46 -11.51 -5.14
N LYS A 92 11.86 -12.59 -5.67
CA LYS A 92 12.62 -13.67 -6.30
C LYS A 92 13.46 -13.19 -7.49
N MET A 93 12.99 -12.18 -8.24
CA MET A 93 13.71 -11.60 -9.38
C MET A 93 14.65 -10.46 -8.97
N MET A 94 14.45 -9.88 -7.79
CA MET A 94 15.22 -8.80 -7.21
C MET A 94 15.69 -9.20 -5.79
N PRO A 95 16.65 -10.14 -5.67
CA PRO A 95 17.03 -10.71 -4.38
C PRO A 95 17.73 -9.71 -3.44
N ASP A 96 18.31 -8.63 -3.98
CA ASP A 96 18.94 -7.56 -3.19
C ASP A 96 17.91 -6.56 -2.61
N ALA A 97 16.65 -6.65 -3.05
CA ALA A 97 15.59 -5.82 -2.50
C ALA A 97 15.22 -6.26 -1.07
N LEU A 98 15.04 -5.28 -0.18
CA LEU A 98 14.38 -5.54 1.09
C LEU A 98 12.96 -6.05 0.84
N TYR A 99 12.56 -7.15 1.46
CA TYR A 99 11.22 -7.72 1.33
C TYR A 99 10.53 -7.79 2.69
N GLU A 100 9.45 -7.04 2.83
CA GLU A 100 8.68 -6.95 4.06
C GLU A 100 7.24 -7.41 3.81
N VAL A 101 6.77 -8.37 4.60
CA VAL A 101 5.38 -8.80 4.65
C VAL A 101 4.77 -8.36 5.96
N TRP A 102 3.83 -7.44 5.91
CA TRP A 102 3.20 -6.92 7.12
C TRP A 102 1.95 -7.74 7.46
N LYS A 103 1.94 -8.22 8.70
CA LYS A 103 0.85 -9.05 9.21
C LYS A 103 -0.44 -8.23 9.38
N ASP A 104 -1.56 -8.85 9.08
CA ASP A 104 -2.91 -8.27 9.17
C ASP A 104 -3.04 -6.96 8.37
N ALA A 105 -2.19 -6.77 7.36
CA ALA A 105 -2.16 -5.60 6.51
C ALA A 105 -2.88 -5.84 5.18
N GLY A 106 -3.73 -4.88 4.81
CA GLY A 106 -4.41 -4.86 3.51
C GLY A 106 -3.59 -4.11 2.45
N HIS A 107 -4.27 -3.69 1.37
CA HIS A 107 -3.64 -3.00 0.25
C HIS A 107 -3.06 -1.62 0.61
N ALA A 108 -3.71 -0.89 1.48
CA ALA A 108 -3.31 0.48 1.82
C ALA A 108 -2.55 0.53 3.15
N ILE A 109 -1.41 -0.15 3.23
CA ILE A 109 -0.56 -0.28 4.43
C ILE A 109 -0.23 1.09 5.06
N HIS A 110 0.13 2.07 4.23
CA HIS A 110 0.51 3.42 4.67
C HIS A 110 -0.65 4.20 5.31
N ILE A 111 -1.90 3.83 5.01
CA ILE A 111 -3.09 4.39 5.66
C ILE A 111 -3.45 3.58 6.90
N GLN A 112 -3.29 2.26 6.82
CA GLN A 112 -3.61 1.35 7.91
C GLN A 112 -2.65 1.51 9.10
N PHE A 113 -1.36 1.70 8.83
CA PHE A 113 -0.30 1.82 9.83
C PHE A 113 0.58 3.06 9.60
N PRO A 114 0.03 4.28 9.61
CA PRO A 114 0.73 5.49 9.17
C PRO A 114 2.03 5.76 9.95
N PHE A 115 2.01 5.60 11.27
CA PHE A 115 3.19 5.84 12.10
C PHE A 115 4.29 4.81 11.83
N THR A 116 3.94 3.53 11.80
CA THR A 116 4.89 2.44 11.55
C THR A 116 5.46 2.53 10.14
N PHE A 117 4.62 2.84 9.14
CA PHE A 117 5.04 2.99 7.76
C PHE A 117 5.99 4.18 7.59
N ASN A 118 5.67 5.33 8.16
CA ASN A 118 6.53 6.51 8.11
C ASN A 118 7.86 6.28 8.84
N LYS A 119 7.85 5.61 10.00
CA LYS A 119 9.07 5.22 10.71
C LYS A 119 9.94 4.31 9.86
N PHE A 120 9.35 3.29 9.25
CA PHE A 120 10.05 2.39 8.32
C PHE A 120 10.68 3.18 7.16
N LEU A 121 9.92 4.04 6.47
CA LEU A 121 10.43 4.84 5.36
C LEU A 121 11.60 5.72 5.78
N ARG A 122 11.48 6.43 6.89
CA ARG A 122 12.56 7.31 7.40
C ARG A 122 13.86 6.53 7.65
N GLN A 123 13.76 5.38 8.29
CA GLN A 123 14.90 4.49 8.53
C GLN A 123 15.49 3.98 7.20
N TRP A 124 14.61 3.57 6.27
CA TRP A 124 15.01 3.06 4.97
C TRP A 124 15.79 4.08 4.14
N ILE A 125 15.36 5.35 4.13
CA ILE A 125 16.05 6.42 3.39
C ILE A 125 17.17 7.09 4.20
N GLY A 126 17.45 6.65 5.43
CA GLY A 126 18.53 7.16 6.28
C GLY A 126 18.23 8.49 6.96
N LEU A 127 16.96 8.85 7.14
CA LEU A 127 16.58 10.02 7.93
C LEU A 127 16.55 9.69 9.44
N PRO A 128 16.87 10.66 10.29
CA PRO A 128 16.79 10.47 11.74
C PRO A 128 15.34 10.16 12.19
N PRO A 129 15.17 9.43 13.31
CA PRO A 129 13.85 9.21 13.89
C PRO A 129 13.16 10.56 14.17
N VAL A 130 11.83 10.57 14.08
CA VAL A 130 11.04 11.70 14.58
C VAL A 130 11.04 11.56 16.09
N HIS A 131 11.44 12.61 16.79
CA HIS A 131 11.20 12.70 18.24
C HIS A 131 9.72 13.03 18.40
N ASP A 132 8.99 12.11 19.05
CA ASP A 132 7.59 12.30 19.45
C ASP A 132 7.46 13.43 20.48
#